data_89221f5cba9661fe46ae235d46439a82
#
_entry.id   89221f5cba9661fe46ae235d46439a82
#
_cell.length_a   1.000
_cell.length_b   1.000
_cell.length_c   1.000
_cell.angle_alpha   90.00
_cell.angle_beta   90.00
_cell.angle_gamma   90.00
#
_symmetry.space_group_name_H-M   'P 1'
#
loop_
_entity.id
_entity.type
_entity.pdbx_description
1 polymer ?
#
loop_
_entity_poly.entity_id
_entity_poly.type
_entity_poly.pdbx_seq_one_letter_code
_entity_poly.pdbx_strand_id
1 'polypeptide(L)'
;MKKIVVNGIDFFKNQDLSNTTFKKCNIIDNIVEINSNETYFQPTKEDTFRPEGNTWEIGVKVKASGFTSNSQVLFGSNTAGKFYLMPSVEIQSTGALWAGISQNGTSWDLSISSEKQIPLNVWCYIKYIYDKTNYTVLLSTDNLNWETYISLEGSIIANCTSNLEFGGIALSGNHYAINTKFDLNNIYIKVNDSLIWGNKED
;
A
#
# COMPACT_ATOMS: atom_id res chain seq x y z
N MET A 1 -3.36 -3.61 26.40
CA MET A 1 -2.45 -3.93 25.26
C MET A 1 -2.39 -5.45 25.15
N LYS A 2 -2.93 -6.05 24.09
CA LYS A 2 -2.81 -7.50 23.87
C LYS A 2 -1.43 -7.76 23.26
N LYS A 3 -0.58 -8.43 24.00
CA LYS A 3 0.74 -8.88 23.57
C LYS A 3 0.53 -10.04 22.60
N ILE A 4 0.89 -9.89 21.32
CA ILE A 4 0.92 -11.00 20.38
C ILE A 4 2.33 -11.59 20.45
N VAL A 5 2.43 -12.76 21.05
CA VAL A 5 3.66 -13.55 21.12
C VAL A 5 3.44 -14.80 20.29
N VAL A 6 4.20 -14.96 19.21
CA VAL A 6 4.23 -16.18 18.42
C VAL A 6 5.62 -16.78 18.57
N ASN A 7 5.70 -18.02 19.06
CA ASN A 7 6.95 -18.76 19.31
C ASN A 7 7.96 -18.02 20.22
N GLY A 8 7.47 -17.26 21.22
CA GLY A 8 8.34 -16.56 22.19
C GLY A 8 8.98 -15.26 21.69
N ILE A 9 8.71 -14.84 20.48
CA ILE A 9 9.19 -13.57 19.92
C ILE A 9 8.13 -12.49 20.17
N ASP A 10 8.54 -11.39 20.78
CA ASP A 10 7.71 -10.21 20.99
C ASP A 10 7.71 -9.41 19.70
N PHE A 11 6.72 -9.61 18.83
CA PHE A 11 6.64 -9.02 17.49
C PHE A 11 6.57 -7.50 17.48
N PHE A 12 6.32 -6.86 18.62
CA PHE A 12 6.07 -5.42 18.69
C PHE A 12 7.10 -4.66 19.52
N LYS A 13 8.29 -5.19 19.71
CA LYS A 13 9.29 -4.59 20.62
C LYS A 13 9.74 -3.18 20.20
N ASN A 14 9.54 -2.79 18.93
CA ASN A 14 9.90 -1.46 18.40
C ASN A 14 8.91 -0.91 17.37
N GLN A 15 7.66 -1.43 17.30
CA GLN A 15 6.73 -1.07 16.21
C GLN A 15 5.36 -0.73 16.78
N ASP A 16 4.84 0.44 16.44
CA ASP A 16 3.45 0.79 16.75
C ASP A 16 2.47 0.24 15.69
N LEU A 17 2.55 -1.09 15.46
CA LEU A 17 1.52 -1.82 14.73
C LEU A 17 0.35 -2.25 15.63
N SER A 18 0.31 -1.78 16.89
CA SER A 18 -0.82 -2.01 17.81
C SER A 18 -2.17 -1.58 17.22
N ASN A 19 -2.13 -0.63 16.27
CA ASN A 19 -3.29 -0.11 15.55
C ASN A 19 -3.44 -0.74 14.14
N THR A 20 -3.02 -2.00 13.97
CA THR A 20 -3.13 -2.73 12.69
C THR A 20 -4.05 -3.94 12.84
N THR A 21 -4.98 -4.08 11.90
CA THR A 21 -5.81 -5.27 11.74
C THR A 21 -5.19 -6.14 10.65
N PHE A 22 -4.88 -7.39 10.99
CA PHE A 22 -4.41 -8.41 10.07
C PHE A 22 -5.51 -9.43 9.80
N LYS A 23 -5.83 -9.68 8.53
CA LYS A 23 -6.80 -10.69 8.13
C LYS A 23 -6.12 -11.83 7.41
N LYS A 24 -6.22 -13.03 7.98
CA LYS A 24 -5.62 -14.28 7.46
C LYS A 24 -4.11 -14.17 7.13
N CYS A 25 -3.41 -13.21 7.76
CA CYS A 25 -1.98 -13.01 7.53
C CYS A 25 -1.15 -14.00 8.33
N ASN A 26 -0.14 -14.57 7.68
CA ASN A 26 0.96 -15.26 8.36
C ASN A 26 2.12 -14.26 8.48
N ILE A 27 2.59 -14.03 9.70
CA ILE A 27 3.66 -13.06 9.99
C ILE A 27 4.85 -13.82 10.58
N ILE A 28 5.98 -13.75 9.90
CA ILE A 28 7.24 -14.33 10.33
C ILE A 28 8.32 -13.26 10.22
N ASP A 29 9.03 -12.96 11.30
CA ASP A 29 10.12 -11.97 11.33
C ASP A 29 9.73 -10.60 10.73
N ASN A 30 8.54 -10.08 11.09
CA ASN A 30 7.95 -8.86 10.55
C ASN A 30 7.66 -8.88 9.03
N ILE A 31 7.66 -10.05 8.41
CA ILE A 31 7.28 -10.22 7.02
C ILE A 31 5.86 -10.81 6.94
N VAL A 32 4.98 -10.12 6.22
CA VAL A 32 3.67 -10.65 5.82
C VAL A 32 3.78 -11.20 4.41
N GLU A 33 3.40 -12.45 4.20
CA GLU A 33 3.29 -13.05 2.88
C GLU A 33 1.82 -13.15 2.47
N ILE A 34 1.51 -12.58 1.31
CA ILE A 34 0.20 -12.69 0.70
C ILE A 34 0.22 -13.90 -0.24
N ASN A 35 -0.39 -15.00 0.20
CA ASN A 35 -0.37 -16.28 -0.53
C ASN A 35 -1.77 -16.81 -0.85
N SER A 36 -2.81 -16.11 -0.48
CA SER A 36 -4.19 -16.48 -0.76
C SER A 36 -5.10 -15.24 -0.88
N ASN A 37 -6.26 -15.46 -1.49
CA ASN A 37 -7.34 -14.48 -1.48
C ASN A 37 -7.81 -14.19 -0.05
N GLU A 38 -8.32 -12.99 0.18
CA GLU A 38 -8.76 -12.49 1.49
C GLU A 38 -7.63 -12.26 2.52
N THR A 39 -6.36 -12.31 2.11
CA THR A 39 -5.23 -11.94 2.95
C THR A 39 -4.90 -10.47 2.74
N TYR A 40 -5.06 -9.66 3.79
CA TYR A 40 -4.71 -8.24 3.77
C TYR A 40 -4.49 -7.72 5.20
N PHE A 41 -3.96 -6.51 5.32
CA PHE A 41 -3.86 -5.80 6.58
C PHE A 41 -4.13 -4.30 6.40
N GLN A 42 -4.52 -3.63 7.48
CA GLN A 42 -4.95 -2.23 7.42
C GLN A 42 -4.84 -1.55 8.78
N PRO A 43 -4.81 -0.20 8.84
CA PRO A 43 -5.05 0.52 10.08
C PRO A 43 -6.35 0.07 10.74
N THR A 44 -6.35 -0.17 12.06
CA THR A 44 -7.57 -0.60 12.78
C THR A 44 -8.62 0.51 12.83
N LYS A 45 -8.18 1.77 12.89
CA LYS A 45 -9.07 2.92 12.95
C LYS A 45 -9.45 3.39 11.55
N GLU A 46 -10.74 3.43 11.22
CA GLU A 46 -11.26 3.79 9.90
C GLU A 46 -10.89 5.21 9.43
N ASP A 47 -10.65 6.13 10.34
CA ASP A 47 -10.30 7.52 10.02
C ASP A 47 -8.80 7.81 9.98
N THR A 48 -7.95 6.78 9.95
CA THR A 48 -6.50 6.95 10.01
C THR A 48 -5.95 7.76 8.84
N PHE A 49 -6.50 7.58 7.64
CA PHE A 49 -6.05 8.28 6.46
C PHE A 49 -7.19 9.01 5.76
N ARG A 50 -7.02 10.32 5.58
CA ARG A 50 -7.93 11.17 4.81
C ARG A 50 -7.09 12.02 3.84
N PRO A 51 -7.14 11.71 2.54
CA PRO A 51 -6.27 12.34 1.54
C PRO A 51 -6.67 13.77 1.16
N GLU A 52 -7.96 14.15 1.32
CA GLU A 52 -8.46 15.44 0.84
C GLU A 52 -7.76 16.62 1.50
N GLY A 53 -7.34 17.58 0.68
CA GLY A 53 -6.74 18.84 1.14
C GLY A 53 -5.33 18.76 1.72
N ASN A 54 -4.78 17.56 1.86
CA ASN A 54 -3.48 17.30 2.49
C ASN A 54 -2.42 16.88 1.47
N THR A 55 -1.15 17.11 1.80
CA THR A 55 -0.05 16.34 1.20
C THR A 55 0.05 14.99 1.89
N TRP A 56 0.48 13.95 1.18
CA TRP A 56 0.64 12.64 1.80
C TRP A 56 1.70 11.79 1.08
N GLU A 57 2.21 10.83 1.82
CA GLU A 57 3.12 9.78 1.34
C GLU A 57 2.67 8.44 1.92
N ILE A 58 2.47 7.45 1.06
CA ILE A 58 2.22 6.05 1.43
C ILE A 58 3.45 5.27 0.98
N GLY A 59 4.10 4.60 1.91
CA GLY A 59 5.29 3.80 1.64
C GLY A 59 5.10 2.33 1.96
N VAL A 60 5.67 1.47 1.11
CA VAL A 60 5.73 0.02 1.32
C VAL A 60 7.07 -0.52 0.88
N LYS A 61 7.57 -1.55 1.59
CA LYS A 61 8.70 -2.36 1.12
C LYS A 61 8.19 -3.75 0.81
N VAL A 62 8.31 -4.14 -0.44
CA VAL A 62 7.74 -5.39 -0.96
C VAL A 62 8.75 -6.20 -1.74
N LYS A 63 8.51 -7.51 -1.82
CA LYS A 63 9.23 -8.42 -2.70
C LYS A 63 8.25 -9.33 -3.41
N ALA A 64 8.09 -9.14 -4.73
CA ALA A 64 7.29 -10.02 -5.57
C ALA A 64 8.13 -11.20 -6.06
N SER A 65 7.62 -12.41 -5.96
CA SER A 65 8.25 -13.63 -6.47
C SER A 65 7.67 -14.10 -7.80
N GLY A 66 6.60 -13.46 -8.28
CA GLY A 66 5.94 -13.73 -9.55
C GLY A 66 4.80 -12.79 -9.79
N PHE A 67 4.41 -12.62 -11.05
CA PHE A 67 3.23 -11.86 -11.44
C PHE A 67 2.06 -12.79 -11.69
N THR A 68 0.85 -12.33 -11.36
CA THR A 68 -0.38 -13.10 -11.56
C THR A 68 -1.17 -12.55 -12.74
N SER A 69 -2.13 -13.33 -13.26
CA SER A 69 -3.00 -12.86 -14.34
C SER A 69 -3.90 -11.67 -13.95
N ASN A 70 -4.16 -11.53 -12.66
CA ASN A 70 -4.86 -10.38 -12.10
C ASN A 70 -3.86 -9.40 -11.51
N SER A 71 -4.24 -8.13 -11.40
CA SER A 71 -3.42 -7.14 -10.70
C SER A 71 -3.21 -7.54 -9.24
N GLN A 72 -1.99 -7.32 -8.75
CA GLN A 72 -1.59 -7.56 -7.37
C GLN A 72 -1.61 -6.23 -6.61
N VAL A 73 -2.66 -5.98 -5.86
CA VAL A 73 -2.83 -4.70 -5.15
C VAL A 73 -1.85 -4.60 -3.99
N LEU A 74 -0.92 -3.65 -4.07
CA LEU A 74 0.00 -3.35 -2.98
C LEU A 74 -0.71 -2.61 -1.86
N PHE A 75 -1.49 -1.60 -2.22
CA PHE A 75 -2.40 -0.90 -1.32
C PHE A 75 -3.49 -0.19 -2.12
N GLY A 76 -4.60 0.04 -1.48
CA GLY A 76 -5.76 0.70 -2.04
C GLY A 76 -6.92 0.65 -1.08
N SER A 77 -8.09 1.02 -1.53
CA SER A 77 -9.28 0.91 -0.71
C SER A 77 -10.43 0.36 -1.53
N ASN A 78 -11.25 -0.41 -0.86
CA ASN A 78 -12.44 -0.93 -1.44
C ASN A 78 -13.58 -0.98 -0.43
N THR A 79 -14.54 -0.09 -0.60
CA THR A 79 -15.82 -0.18 0.10
C THR A 79 -16.86 -0.70 -0.87
N ALA A 80 -17.70 -1.64 -0.45
CA ALA A 80 -18.80 -2.16 -1.26
C ALA A 80 -19.61 -1.03 -1.89
N GLY A 81 -19.66 -1.00 -3.21
CA GLY A 81 -20.37 0.01 -3.98
C GLY A 81 -19.72 1.40 -4.12
N LYS A 82 -18.47 1.55 -3.64
CA LYS A 82 -17.68 2.80 -3.73
C LYS A 82 -16.20 2.46 -4.00
N PHE A 83 -15.91 2.04 -5.22
CA PHE A 83 -14.62 1.43 -5.57
C PHE A 83 -13.42 2.38 -5.65
N TYR A 84 -13.59 3.69 -5.67
CA TYR A 84 -12.63 4.58 -6.28
C TYR A 84 -12.17 5.71 -5.36
N LEU A 85 -11.99 5.43 -4.08
CA LEU A 85 -11.89 6.52 -3.13
C LEU A 85 -10.52 6.75 -2.52
N MET A 86 -9.61 5.76 -2.57
CA MET A 86 -8.27 5.88 -2.02
C MET A 86 -7.20 5.75 -3.11
N PRO A 87 -6.05 6.40 -2.88
CA PRO A 87 -4.88 6.14 -3.71
C PRO A 87 -4.59 4.64 -3.77
N SER A 88 -4.40 4.12 -4.98
CA SER A 88 -4.10 2.70 -5.18
C SER A 88 -2.84 2.51 -6.00
N VAL A 89 -2.03 1.54 -5.61
CA VAL A 89 -0.89 1.05 -6.39
C VAL A 89 -0.98 -0.45 -6.53
N GLU A 90 -0.83 -0.93 -7.76
CA GLU A 90 -0.92 -2.34 -8.13
C GLU A 90 0.27 -2.75 -8.98
N ILE A 91 0.67 -4.03 -8.87
CA ILE A 91 1.55 -4.68 -9.85
C ILE A 91 0.67 -5.37 -10.87
N GLN A 92 0.79 -5.00 -12.13
CA GLN A 92 0.05 -5.62 -13.23
C GLN A 92 0.64 -6.99 -13.61
N SER A 93 -0.09 -7.76 -14.41
CA SER A 93 0.37 -9.06 -14.92
C SER A 93 1.66 -8.97 -15.75
N THR A 94 1.98 -7.81 -16.28
CA THR A 94 3.24 -7.52 -16.98
C THR A 94 4.40 -7.20 -16.04
N GLY A 95 4.15 -6.99 -14.76
CA GLY A 95 5.13 -6.49 -13.79
C GLY A 95 5.24 -4.96 -13.74
N ALA A 96 4.53 -4.22 -14.58
CA ALA A 96 4.43 -2.78 -14.50
C ALA A 96 3.65 -2.36 -13.25
N LEU A 97 3.99 -1.21 -12.66
CA LEU A 97 3.16 -0.59 -11.64
C LEU A 97 2.01 0.16 -12.31
N TRP A 98 0.83 0.03 -11.76
CA TRP A 98 -0.31 0.89 -12.05
C TRP A 98 -0.62 1.72 -10.81
N ALA A 99 -0.91 2.99 -11.02
CA ALA A 99 -1.38 3.85 -9.94
C ALA A 99 -2.67 4.54 -10.37
N GLY A 100 -3.59 4.65 -9.44
CA GLY A 100 -4.88 5.30 -9.67
C GLY A 100 -5.33 6.11 -8.47
N ILE A 101 -6.12 7.14 -8.76
CA ILE A 101 -6.75 7.99 -7.78
C ILE A 101 -8.09 8.49 -8.30
N SER A 102 -9.02 8.72 -7.38
CA SER A 102 -10.31 9.31 -7.70
C SER A 102 -10.35 10.77 -7.26
N GLN A 103 -10.72 11.67 -8.16
CA GLN A 103 -10.96 13.07 -7.86
C GLN A 103 -12.39 13.34 -7.37
N ASN A 104 -13.34 12.50 -7.79
CA ASN A 104 -14.76 12.66 -7.52
C ASN A 104 -15.34 11.59 -6.57
N GLY A 105 -14.54 10.61 -6.20
CA GLY A 105 -14.96 9.50 -5.34
C GLY A 105 -15.81 8.42 -6.00
N THR A 106 -16.01 8.46 -7.31
CA THR A 106 -16.88 7.54 -8.04
C THR A 106 -16.23 6.83 -9.22
N SER A 107 -15.09 7.34 -9.72
CA SER A 107 -14.36 6.79 -10.86
C SER A 107 -12.84 6.94 -10.68
N TRP A 108 -12.06 6.16 -11.42
CA TRP A 108 -10.63 6.39 -11.59
C TRP A 108 -10.44 7.54 -12.58
N ASP A 109 -10.34 8.76 -12.06
CA ASP A 109 -10.22 9.96 -12.90
C ASP A 109 -8.80 10.14 -13.40
N LEU A 110 -7.82 9.75 -12.58
CA LEU A 110 -6.41 9.73 -12.91
C LEU A 110 -5.86 8.32 -12.69
N SER A 111 -5.37 7.69 -13.75
CA SER A 111 -4.72 6.39 -13.65
C SER A 111 -3.75 6.17 -14.79
N ILE A 112 -2.61 5.55 -14.49
CA ILE A 112 -1.58 5.24 -15.47
C ILE A 112 -0.75 4.03 -15.06
N SER A 113 -0.22 3.33 -16.05
CA SER A 113 0.77 2.28 -15.85
C SER A 113 2.17 2.79 -16.14
N SER A 114 3.15 2.31 -15.38
CA SER A 114 4.56 2.58 -15.67
C SER A 114 5.00 1.85 -16.96
N GLU A 115 5.99 2.41 -17.64
CA GLU A 115 6.67 1.71 -18.74
C GLU A 115 7.65 0.64 -18.24
N LYS A 116 8.09 0.77 -16.97
CA LYS A 116 9.07 -0.09 -16.34
C LYS A 116 8.40 -1.17 -15.51
N GLN A 117 9.03 -2.33 -15.45
CA GLN A 117 8.62 -3.43 -14.60
C GLN A 117 9.39 -3.40 -13.28
N ILE A 118 8.77 -3.87 -12.19
CA ILE A 118 9.48 -4.08 -10.94
C ILE A 118 10.35 -5.35 -11.04
N PRO A 119 11.52 -5.38 -10.40
CA PRO A 119 12.36 -6.57 -10.38
C PRO A 119 11.73 -7.67 -9.51
N LEU A 120 11.76 -8.93 -10.00
CA LEU A 120 11.33 -10.10 -9.23
C LEU A 120 12.40 -10.53 -8.23
N ASN A 121 11.95 -11.05 -7.09
CA ASN A 121 12.79 -11.59 -6.01
C ASN A 121 13.75 -10.57 -5.38
N VAL A 122 13.54 -9.28 -5.61
CA VAL A 122 14.29 -8.17 -5.00
C VAL A 122 13.36 -7.39 -4.08
N TRP A 123 13.87 -6.95 -2.94
CA TRP A 123 13.15 -6.01 -2.10
C TRP A 123 13.11 -4.63 -2.75
N CYS A 124 11.90 -4.13 -2.96
CA CYS A 124 11.64 -2.82 -3.53
C CYS A 124 10.94 -1.94 -2.50
N TYR A 125 11.47 -0.76 -2.28
CA TYR A 125 10.78 0.33 -1.59
C TYR A 125 9.96 1.08 -2.62
N ILE A 126 8.68 1.24 -2.35
CA ILE A 126 7.74 1.95 -3.23
C ILE A 126 7.08 3.05 -2.42
N LYS A 127 7.07 4.27 -2.96
CA LYS A 127 6.37 5.41 -2.38
C LYS A 127 5.36 5.96 -3.37
N TYR A 128 4.16 6.25 -2.90
CA TYR A 128 3.18 7.02 -3.61
C TYR A 128 2.99 8.34 -2.88
N ILE A 129 3.30 9.44 -3.55
CA ILE A 129 3.39 10.78 -2.97
C ILE A 129 2.40 11.69 -3.68
N TYR A 130 1.72 12.54 -2.91
CA TYR A 130 0.93 13.66 -3.41
C TYR A 130 1.40 14.96 -2.77
N ASP A 131 1.77 15.94 -3.59
CA ASP A 131 2.30 17.25 -3.18
C ASP A 131 1.32 18.41 -3.35
N LYS A 132 0.03 18.13 -3.63
CA LYS A 132 -1.09 19.01 -4.01
C LYS A 132 -1.20 19.33 -5.49
N THR A 133 -0.20 19.00 -6.28
CA THR A 133 -0.18 19.24 -7.73
C THR A 133 0.12 17.96 -8.51
N ASN A 134 0.94 17.10 -7.96
CA ASN A 134 1.40 15.89 -8.61
C ASN A 134 1.21 14.65 -7.73
N TYR A 135 0.91 13.57 -8.40
CA TYR A 135 0.92 12.21 -7.87
C TYR A 135 2.12 11.47 -8.44
N THR A 136 3.04 11.04 -7.60
CA THR A 136 4.29 10.43 -8.04
C THR A 136 4.49 9.08 -7.37
N VAL A 137 4.75 8.03 -8.16
CA VAL A 137 5.20 6.73 -7.66
C VAL A 137 6.70 6.62 -7.88
N LEU A 138 7.42 6.45 -6.79
CA LEU A 138 8.86 6.24 -6.77
C LEU A 138 9.17 4.80 -6.38
N LEU A 139 10.22 4.24 -6.96
CA LEU A 139 10.77 2.94 -6.58
C LEU A 139 12.26 3.05 -6.30
N SER A 140 12.72 2.31 -5.30
CA SER A 140 14.13 2.13 -4.96
C SER A 140 14.39 0.68 -4.53
N THR A 141 15.57 0.15 -4.78
CA THR A 141 16.00 -1.15 -4.27
C THR A 141 16.94 -1.05 -3.06
N ASP A 142 17.39 0.15 -2.72
CA ASP A 142 18.36 0.41 -1.64
C ASP A 142 17.89 1.47 -0.62
N ASN A 143 16.68 2.03 -0.79
CA ASN A 143 16.11 3.14 -0.02
C ASN A 143 16.88 4.48 -0.13
N LEU A 144 17.86 4.56 -0.99
CA LEU A 144 18.70 5.74 -1.18
C LEU A 144 18.52 6.35 -2.57
N ASN A 145 18.59 5.51 -3.60
CA ASN A 145 18.46 5.92 -4.99
C ASN A 145 17.03 5.69 -5.47
N TRP A 146 16.29 6.77 -5.67
CA TRP A 146 14.87 6.73 -6.05
C TRP A 146 14.67 7.03 -7.53
N GLU A 147 13.91 6.19 -8.19
CA GLU A 147 13.54 6.32 -9.60
C GLU A 147 12.03 6.59 -9.72
N THR A 148 11.66 7.55 -10.56
CA THR A 148 10.25 7.83 -10.89
C THR A 148 9.73 6.76 -11.83
N TYR A 149 8.69 6.06 -11.41
CA TYR A 149 7.97 5.07 -12.21
C TYR A 149 6.70 5.67 -12.81
N ILE A 150 6.02 6.53 -12.06
CA ILE A 150 4.77 7.18 -12.49
C ILE A 150 4.81 8.63 -12.03
N SER A 151 4.32 9.52 -12.87
CA SER A 151 4.02 10.91 -12.51
C SER A 151 2.74 11.35 -13.22
N LEU A 152 1.80 11.88 -12.43
CA LEU A 152 0.51 12.38 -12.89
C LEU A 152 0.27 13.76 -12.29
N GLU A 153 -0.17 14.70 -13.11
CA GLU A 153 -0.64 16.00 -12.64
C GLU A 153 -2.12 15.93 -12.23
N GLY A 154 -2.47 16.51 -11.09
CA GLY A 154 -3.85 16.55 -10.61
C GLY A 154 -3.96 17.15 -9.20
N SER A 155 -5.09 17.76 -8.90
CA SER A 155 -5.18 18.68 -7.75
C SER A 155 -6.15 18.31 -6.64
N ILE A 156 -7.08 17.38 -6.82
CA ILE A 156 -8.13 17.15 -5.81
C ILE A 156 -8.47 15.67 -5.67
N ILE A 157 -8.66 15.25 -4.43
CA ILE A 157 -9.13 13.93 -4.05
C ILE A 157 -10.35 14.09 -3.18
N ALA A 158 -11.40 13.34 -3.48
CA ALA A 158 -12.52 13.19 -2.57
C ALA A 158 -12.11 12.36 -1.35
N ASN A 159 -12.65 12.68 -0.19
CA ASN A 159 -12.48 11.84 0.98
C ASN A 159 -13.21 10.50 0.82
N CYS A 160 -12.51 9.46 1.19
CA CYS A 160 -13.07 8.12 1.31
C CYS A 160 -13.52 7.83 2.74
N THR A 161 -14.56 7.03 2.87
CA THR A 161 -15.04 6.54 4.16
C THR A 161 -14.47 5.17 4.55
N SER A 162 -13.73 4.52 3.66
CA SER A 162 -13.09 3.23 3.95
C SER A 162 -11.65 3.38 4.40
N ASN A 163 -11.08 2.29 4.92
CA ASN A 163 -9.66 2.21 5.25
C ASN A 163 -8.80 2.04 4.01
N LEU A 164 -7.55 2.45 4.11
CA LEU A 164 -6.51 2.01 3.19
C LEU A 164 -6.11 0.57 3.56
N GLU A 165 -6.25 -0.35 2.63
CA GLU A 165 -5.87 -1.77 2.77
C GLU A 165 -4.54 -2.03 2.08
N PHE A 166 -3.72 -2.93 2.65
CA PHE A 166 -2.43 -3.36 2.11
C PHE A 166 -2.46 -4.86 1.79
N GLY A 167 -1.90 -5.23 0.65
CA GLY A 167 -1.80 -6.62 0.22
C GLY A 167 -3.06 -7.17 -0.45
N GLY A 168 -4.12 -6.40 -0.54
CA GLY A 168 -5.35 -6.80 -1.21
C GLY A 168 -6.46 -5.79 -1.06
N ILE A 169 -7.50 -5.98 -1.85
CA ILE A 169 -8.75 -5.24 -1.76
C ILE A 169 -9.89 -6.25 -1.58
N ALA A 170 -10.59 -6.15 -0.45
CA ALA A 170 -11.54 -7.18 -0.02
C ALA A 170 -12.78 -7.37 -0.90
N LEU A 171 -13.10 -6.44 -1.80
CA LEU A 171 -14.42 -6.39 -2.44
C LEU A 171 -14.47 -6.46 -3.96
N SER A 172 -13.36 -6.31 -4.69
CA SER A 172 -13.40 -6.30 -6.16
C SER A 172 -13.01 -7.63 -6.81
N GLY A 173 -13.28 -8.74 -6.13
CA GLY A 173 -13.11 -10.05 -6.74
C GLY A 173 -11.67 -10.38 -7.15
N ASN A 174 -10.81 -10.66 -6.17
CA ASN A 174 -9.50 -11.29 -6.37
C ASN A 174 -8.32 -10.40 -6.77
N HIS A 175 -8.30 -9.15 -6.36
CA HIS A 175 -7.14 -8.27 -6.53
C HIS A 175 -6.23 -8.30 -5.29
N TYR A 176 -5.61 -9.46 -5.02
CA TYR A 176 -4.69 -9.64 -3.90
C TYR A 176 -3.25 -9.70 -4.39
N ALA A 177 -2.32 -9.20 -3.59
CA ALA A 177 -0.89 -9.21 -3.89
C ALA A 177 -0.26 -10.61 -3.71
N ILE A 178 -0.90 -11.64 -4.27
CA ILE A 178 -0.42 -13.03 -4.22
C ILE A 178 1.01 -13.09 -4.76
N ASN A 179 1.85 -13.94 -4.17
CA ASN A 179 3.29 -14.02 -4.43
C ASN A 179 4.08 -12.76 -4.01
N THR A 180 3.52 -11.94 -3.12
CA THR A 180 4.19 -10.72 -2.64
C THR A 180 4.39 -10.80 -1.13
N LYS A 181 5.59 -10.43 -0.70
CA LYS A 181 5.96 -10.26 0.71
C LYS A 181 6.03 -8.78 1.03
N PHE A 182 5.56 -8.41 2.21
CA PHE A 182 5.62 -7.08 2.78
C PHE A 182 6.50 -7.06 4.02
N ASP A 183 7.43 -6.12 4.11
CA ASP A 183 8.25 -5.88 5.30
C ASP A 183 7.57 -4.82 6.17
N LEU A 184 7.02 -5.24 7.30
CA LEU A 184 6.27 -4.38 8.22
C LEU A 184 7.13 -3.28 8.89
N ASN A 185 8.46 -3.36 8.83
CA ASN A 185 9.33 -2.30 9.31
C ASN A 185 9.31 -1.08 8.39
N ASN A 186 8.85 -1.25 7.15
CA ASN A 186 8.88 -0.22 6.10
C ASN A 186 7.53 -0.10 5.41
N ILE A 187 6.46 -0.03 6.21
CA ILE A 187 5.11 0.27 5.74
C ILE A 187 4.57 1.42 6.56
N TYR A 188 4.15 2.50 5.91
CA TYR A 188 3.74 3.69 6.60
C TYR A 188 2.79 4.58 5.79
N ILE A 189 2.09 5.44 6.50
CA ILE A 189 1.30 6.55 5.97
C ILE A 189 1.74 7.83 6.64
N LYS A 190 2.09 8.83 5.85
CA LYS A 190 2.35 10.21 6.29
C LYS A 190 1.31 11.15 5.72
N VAL A 191 0.92 12.14 6.52
CA VAL A 191 0.08 13.26 6.11
C VAL A 191 0.72 14.54 6.61
N ASN A 192 0.90 15.51 5.73
CA ASN A 192 1.59 16.77 6.01
C ASN A 192 2.93 16.52 6.75
N ASP A 193 3.74 15.61 6.21
CA ASP A 193 5.05 15.17 6.72
C ASP A 193 5.04 14.44 8.07
N SER A 194 3.88 14.31 8.71
CA SER A 194 3.74 13.59 9.96
C SER A 194 3.40 12.12 9.73
N LEU A 195 4.15 11.21 10.38
CA LEU A 195 3.83 9.78 10.40
C LEU A 195 2.54 9.58 11.20
N ILE A 196 1.48 9.08 10.55
CA ILE A 196 0.18 8.84 11.18
C ILE A 196 -0.10 7.35 11.42
N TRP A 197 0.60 6.47 10.72
CA TRP A 197 0.48 5.02 10.88
C TRP A 197 1.67 4.28 10.29
N GLY A 198 2.00 3.12 10.89
CA GLY A 198 3.05 2.22 10.41
C GLY A 198 4.45 2.58 10.89
N ASN A 199 5.45 2.01 10.23
CA ASN A 199 6.86 2.18 10.53
C ASN A 199 7.63 2.59 9.28
N LYS A 200 8.61 3.45 9.49
CA LYS A 200 9.62 3.81 8.50
C LYS A 200 10.98 3.66 9.16
N GLU A 201 11.79 2.72 8.67
CA GLU A 201 13.21 2.68 9.00
C GLU A 201 13.93 3.83 8.27
N ASP A 202 14.74 4.58 9.03
CA ASP A 202 15.58 5.67 8.51
C ASP A 202 16.81 5.14 7.74
#